data_39b3f5c0c1436ca1a78fc18df5477382
#
_entry.id   39b3f5c0c1436ca1a78fc18df5477382
#
_cell.length_a   1.000
_cell.length_b   1.000
_cell.length_c   1.000
_cell.angle_alpha   90.00
_cell.angle_beta   90.00
_cell.angle_gamma   90.00
#
_symmetry.space_group_name_H-M   'P 1'
#
loop_
_entity.id
_entity.type
_entity.pdbx_description
1 polymer ?
#
loop_
_entity_poly.entity_id
_entity_poly.type
_entity_poly.pdbx_seq_one_letter_code
_entity_poly.pdbx_strand_id
1 'polypeptide(L)'
;MTFTPSTYANFVSSATASQERLFLQYMGWRNDFDIIIIGSGIGGGVLADDLADRLGRQKRILVLEAGSFIYPTHVYNVSRFPNSSLAKHFGCDTFWQSGNPGAQNYIGEKPQLNFGGRSIFWSGLIPTVQGWELDFFPPRVRQDLEGGLLNRAGTTMNESRSMGSTAEAVVARLRETALAADFSIQQTPRALHQPYLEADGKPKDKFFTEPTGVFNTAELLSNQLGLTPGVSHGDGPGLHVLLNHFAEDVQNHGDHFELVSRNTLTGQARVFRAGAVVLAAGSIESPKLLRRSSMHPWLPQGAKGLVGRGLTDHPTSNEITTFADGIGNVKLGAGDHAKIVFYSRGVRDADGTIRYPFNVEMNINHEYWHLRENDPTAEDDGGAPSGGTARIDIKFSFGNCLDDENEVKAAPPFGYVPEIAFRNMSWADYLAGSRFRALAGWQKNPADIFAVLNRVTHQIFSQFHHDGQPSRPDGEVWFGQGGKGFGWGTVHHAAGTLRMPYRPRFDAPFAPDSVVDEDLRVAGTQGLYVCDMSVMPFSSAANPVRTLVALALRLSRHLG
;
A
#
# COMPACT_ATOMS: atom_id res chain seq x y z
N MET A 1 -31.95 -11.25 -0.76
CA MET A 1 -31.40 -12.56 -0.33
C MET A 1 -30.43 -12.27 0.79
N THR A 2 -30.69 -12.75 1.99
CA THR A 2 -29.74 -12.71 3.10
C THR A 2 -28.76 -13.86 2.88
N PHE A 3 -27.52 -13.57 2.54
CA PHE A 3 -26.48 -14.58 2.51
C PHE A 3 -26.18 -15.00 3.95
N THR A 4 -26.43 -16.25 4.27
CA THR A 4 -25.94 -16.83 5.51
C THR A 4 -24.45 -17.16 5.35
N PRO A 5 -23.62 -17.12 6.41
CA PRO A 5 -22.22 -17.47 6.31
C PRO A 5 -21.95 -18.85 5.70
N SER A 6 -22.83 -19.82 5.95
CA SER A 6 -22.76 -21.15 5.34
C SER A 6 -23.01 -21.15 3.83
N THR A 7 -23.95 -20.32 3.35
CA THR A 7 -24.22 -20.19 1.92
C THR A 7 -23.05 -19.54 1.18
N TYR A 8 -22.43 -18.54 1.80
CA TYR A 8 -21.25 -17.88 1.25
C TYR A 8 -20.05 -18.82 1.17
N ALA A 9 -19.75 -19.55 2.26
CA ALA A 9 -18.67 -20.53 2.28
C ALA A 9 -18.87 -21.62 1.20
N ASN A 10 -20.10 -22.09 1.01
CA ASN A 10 -20.41 -23.06 -0.03
C ASN A 10 -20.24 -22.49 -1.44
N PHE A 11 -20.63 -21.24 -1.66
CA PHE A 11 -20.41 -20.57 -2.95
C PHE A 11 -18.91 -20.43 -3.25
N VAL A 12 -18.12 -19.91 -2.32
CA VAL A 12 -16.67 -19.76 -2.46
C VAL A 12 -16.01 -21.12 -2.69
N SER A 13 -16.35 -22.13 -1.92
CA SER A 13 -15.82 -23.50 -2.08
C SER A 13 -16.15 -24.09 -3.45
N SER A 14 -17.37 -23.91 -3.92
CA SER A 14 -17.81 -24.42 -5.24
C SER A 14 -17.10 -23.69 -6.39
N ALA A 15 -16.99 -22.37 -6.32
CA ALA A 15 -16.29 -21.57 -7.31
C ALA A 15 -14.80 -21.94 -7.36
N THR A 16 -14.16 -22.11 -6.21
CA THR A 16 -12.75 -22.49 -6.11
C THR A 16 -12.48 -23.89 -6.61
N ALA A 17 -13.31 -24.87 -6.24
CA ALA A 17 -13.18 -26.24 -6.73
C ALA A 17 -13.36 -26.32 -8.25
N SER A 18 -14.24 -25.49 -8.81
CA SER A 18 -14.42 -25.38 -10.25
C SER A 18 -13.21 -24.75 -10.92
N GLN A 19 -12.66 -23.68 -10.34
CA GLN A 19 -11.46 -23.02 -10.84
C GLN A 19 -10.24 -23.96 -10.80
N GLU A 20 -10.05 -24.68 -9.71
CA GLU A 20 -8.95 -25.64 -9.60
C GLU A 20 -9.10 -26.80 -10.60
N ARG A 21 -10.33 -27.30 -10.79
CA ARG A 21 -10.63 -28.33 -11.79
C ARG A 21 -10.31 -27.85 -13.20
N LEU A 22 -10.70 -26.62 -13.55
CA LEU A 22 -10.37 -26.01 -14.83
C LEU A 22 -8.84 -25.84 -14.97
N PHE A 23 -8.19 -25.35 -13.94
CA PHE A 23 -6.72 -25.23 -13.93
C PHE A 23 -6.06 -26.58 -14.21
N LEU A 24 -6.44 -27.64 -13.50
CA LEU A 24 -5.91 -28.99 -13.69
C LEU A 24 -6.26 -29.56 -15.08
N GLN A 25 -7.46 -29.31 -15.56
CA GLN A 25 -7.89 -29.75 -16.88
C GLN A 25 -7.05 -29.12 -18.01
N TYR A 26 -6.77 -27.83 -17.90
CA TYR A 26 -6.03 -27.10 -18.94
C TYR A 26 -4.51 -27.23 -18.79
N MET A 27 -4.00 -27.34 -17.58
CA MET A 27 -2.55 -27.47 -17.31
C MET A 27 -2.05 -28.91 -17.38
N GLY A 28 -2.92 -29.89 -17.60
CA GLY A 28 -2.51 -31.29 -17.76
C GLY A 28 -1.70 -31.84 -16.60
N TRP A 29 -1.92 -31.37 -15.34
CA TRP A 29 -1.12 -31.68 -14.16
C TRP A 29 0.33 -31.18 -14.23
N ARG A 30 0.64 -30.27 -15.13
CA ARG A 30 1.97 -29.66 -15.20
C ARG A 30 2.19 -28.76 -14.01
N ASN A 31 3.39 -28.86 -13.46
CA ASN A 31 3.82 -28.06 -12.32
C ASN A 31 5.00 -27.15 -12.67
N ASP A 32 5.38 -27.09 -13.95
CA ASP A 32 6.57 -26.35 -14.40
C ASP A 32 6.17 -25.01 -15.01
N PHE A 33 6.76 -23.95 -14.47
CA PHE A 33 6.57 -22.57 -14.91
C PHE A 33 7.91 -21.90 -15.18
N ASP A 34 7.92 -20.83 -15.93
CA ASP A 34 9.11 -19.98 -16.06
C ASP A 34 9.22 -19.06 -14.84
N ILE A 35 8.08 -18.49 -14.40
CA ILE A 35 8.00 -17.55 -13.27
C ILE A 35 6.80 -17.92 -12.40
N ILE A 36 7.01 -17.96 -11.09
CA ILE A 36 5.94 -18.08 -10.09
C ILE A 36 5.94 -16.81 -9.24
N ILE A 37 4.77 -16.18 -9.12
CA ILE A 37 4.53 -15.00 -8.28
C ILE A 37 3.63 -15.42 -7.12
N ILE A 38 4.09 -15.24 -5.88
CA ILE A 38 3.37 -15.64 -4.67
C ILE A 38 2.65 -14.43 -4.09
N GLY A 39 1.35 -14.34 -4.30
CA GLY A 39 0.48 -13.25 -3.89
C GLY A 39 0.01 -12.41 -5.08
N SER A 40 -1.29 -12.11 -5.10
CA SER A 40 -1.99 -11.36 -6.15
C SER A 40 -2.28 -9.89 -5.80
N GLY A 41 -1.73 -9.40 -4.66
CA GLY A 41 -1.85 -7.99 -4.25
C GLY A 41 -1.19 -7.02 -5.23
N ILE A 42 -1.10 -5.73 -4.87
CA ILE A 42 -0.61 -4.66 -5.77
C ILE A 42 0.73 -5.03 -6.42
N GLY A 43 1.74 -5.44 -5.65
CA GLY A 43 3.07 -5.75 -6.21
C GLY A 43 3.03 -6.93 -7.18
N GLY A 44 2.50 -8.08 -6.72
CA GLY A 44 2.43 -9.29 -7.52
C GLY A 44 1.45 -9.19 -8.69
N GLY A 45 0.30 -8.56 -8.49
CA GLY A 45 -0.72 -8.39 -9.53
C GLY A 45 -0.25 -7.48 -10.68
N VAL A 46 0.35 -6.33 -10.37
CA VAL A 46 0.90 -5.43 -11.39
C VAL A 46 2.10 -6.06 -12.11
N LEU A 47 2.97 -6.75 -11.36
CA LEU A 47 4.08 -7.49 -11.96
C LEU A 47 3.59 -8.54 -12.94
N ALA A 48 2.59 -9.33 -12.54
CA ALA A 48 2.02 -10.39 -13.38
C ALA A 48 1.36 -9.84 -14.65
N ASP A 49 0.64 -8.74 -14.52
CA ASP A 49 -0.01 -8.06 -15.64
C ASP A 49 1.01 -7.53 -16.66
N ASP A 50 2.01 -6.75 -16.22
CA ASP A 50 3.05 -6.21 -17.12
C ASP A 50 3.93 -7.32 -17.74
N LEU A 51 4.21 -8.40 -17.00
CA LEU A 51 4.90 -9.58 -17.56
C LEU A 51 4.03 -10.32 -18.58
N ALA A 52 2.73 -10.46 -18.34
CA ALA A 52 1.81 -11.09 -19.26
C ALA A 52 1.70 -10.32 -20.58
N ASP A 53 1.62 -8.99 -20.50
CA ASP A 53 1.62 -8.12 -21.68
C ASP A 53 2.91 -8.26 -22.51
N ARG A 54 4.05 -8.37 -21.84
CA ARG A 54 5.36 -8.40 -22.51
C ARG A 54 5.80 -9.80 -22.94
N LEU A 55 5.51 -10.82 -22.15
CA LEU A 55 6.08 -12.17 -22.27
C LEU A 55 5.05 -13.28 -22.33
N GLY A 56 3.77 -12.98 -22.16
CA GLY A 56 2.71 -13.97 -21.96
C GLY A 56 2.58 -15.03 -23.04
N ARG A 57 3.09 -14.76 -24.24
CA ARG A 57 3.15 -15.77 -25.34
C ARG A 57 4.44 -16.55 -25.39
N GLN A 58 5.42 -16.21 -24.55
CA GLN A 58 6.75 -16.82 -24.55
C GLN A 58 7.04 -17.56 -23.26
N LYS A 59 6.39 -17.16 -22.17
CA LYS A 59 6.63 -17.64 -20.82
C LYS A 59 5.35 -18.15 -20.16
N ARG A 60 5.48 -19.15 -19.29
CA ARG A 60 4.43 -19.58 -18.38
C ARG A 60 4.61 -18.87 -17.07
N ILE A 61 3.62 -18.07 -16.70
CA ILE A 61 3.62 -17.28 -15.47
C ILE A 61 2.49 -17.79 -14.57
N LEU A 62 2.80 -18.17 -13.34
CA LEU A 62 1.82 -18.57 -12.35
C LEU A 62 1.73 -17.50 -11.26
N VAL A 63 0.53 -17.01 -11.01
CA VAL A 63 0.20 -16.30 -9.77
C VAL A 63 -0.44 -17.29 -8.80
N LEU A 64 0.19 -17.49 -7.65
CA LEU A 64 -0.31 -18.33 -6.58
C LEU A 64 -0.88 -17.45 -5.47
N GLU A 65 -2.17 -17.60 -5.17
CA GLU A 65 -2.87 -16.82 -4.16
C GLU A 65 -3.42 -17.73 -3.05
N ALA A 66 -3.12 -17.36 -1.79
CA ALA A 66 -3.56 -18.14 -0.63
C ALA A 66 -5.07 -18.06 -0.39
N GLY A 67 -5.67 -16.95 -0.79
CA GLY A 67 -7.09 -16.70 -0.60
C GLY A 67 -7.98 -17.07 -1.76
N SER A 68 -9.27 -16.88 -1.54
CA SER A 68 -10.34 -17.16 -2.50
C SER A 68 -10.69 -15.93 -3.34
N PHE A 69 -11.48 -16.16 -4.38
CA PHE A 69 -12.14 -15.11 -5.14
C PHE A 69 -13.36 -14.62 -4.33
N ILE A 70 -13.18 -13.50 -3.62
CA ILE A 70 -14.23 -12.93 -2.76
C ILE A 70 -15.02 -11.88 -3.52
N TYR A 71 -14.32 -10.95 -4.16
CA TYR A 71 -14.89 -9.89 -4.97
C TYR A 71 -14.23 -9.85 -6.34
N PRO A 72 -15.02 -9.62 -7.40
CA PRO A 72 -14.49 -9.45 -8.75
C PRO A 72 -13.81 -8.09 -8.96
N THR A 73 -14.05 -7.14 -8.06
CA THR A 73 -13.65 -5.74 -8.17
C THR A 73 -13.46 -5.12 -6.79
N HIS A 74 -13.02 -3.88 -6.75
CA HIS A 74 -12.91 -3.09 -5.53
C HIS A 74 -14.27 -2.92 -4.83
N VAL A 75 -14.29 -2.96 -3.49
CA VAL A 75 -15.53 -2.87 -2.71
C VAL A 75 -16.32 -1.58 -2.97
N TYR A 76 -15.67 -0.47 -3.30
CA TYR A 76 -16.33 0.78 -3.67
C TYR A 76 -16.95 0.79 -5.08
N ASN A 77 -16.62 -0.18 -5.91
CA ASN A 77 -17.19 -0.33 -7.26
C ASN A 77 -18.52 -1.10 -7.22
N VAL A 78 -18.83 -1.72 -6.08
CA VAL A 78 -20.07 -2.49 -5.88
C VAL A 78 -21.10 -1.58 -5.22
N SER A 79 -22.18 -1.28 -5.94
CA SER A 79 -23.29 -0.51 -5.37
C SER A 79 -23.88 -1.20 -4.14
N ARG A 80 -24.06 -0.46 -3.06
CA ARG A 80 -24.62 -0.93 -1.79
C ARG A 80 -23.76 -1.95 -1.05
N PHE A 81 -22.46 -1.78 -1.07
CA PHE A 81 -21.62 -2.53 -0.15
C PHE A 81 -21.82 -1.97 1.26
N PRO A 82 -22.27 -2.77 2.22
CA PRO A 82 -22.89 -2.21 3.42
C PRO A 82 -21.92 -1.49 4.35
N ASN A 83 -20.60 -1.69 4.24
CA ASN A 83 -19.72 -0.95 5.14
C ASN A 83 -18.25 -1.38 4.94
N SER A 84 -17.32 -0.45 5.14
CA SER A 84 -15.87 -0.71 5.17
C SER A 84 -15.46 -1.72 6.25
N SER A 85 -16.29 -1.92 7.28
CA SER A 85 -16.03 -2.93 8.31
C SER A 85 -16.08 -4.37 7.77
N LEU A 86 -16.70 -4.61 6.62
CA LEU A 86 -16.64 -5.92 5.97
C LEU A 86 -15.23 -6.34 5.58
N ALA A 87 -14.36 -5.41 5.25
CA ALA A 87 -12.93 -5.71 5.07
C ALA A 87 -12.33 -6.38 6.31
N LYS A 88 -12.79 -6.02 7.50
CA LYS A 88 -12.37 -6.61 8.76
C LYS A 88 -12.83 -8.07 8.93
N HIS A 89 -13.96 -8.44 8.34
CA HIS A 89 -14.46 -9.81 8.41
C HIS A 89 -13.69 -10.79 7.51
N PHE A 90 -13.01 -10.29 6.50
CA PHE A 90 -12.18 -11.10 5.61
C PHE A 90 -10.70 -11.07 5.99
N GLY A 91 -10.33 -10.24 6.96
CA GLY A 91 -9.00 -10.30 7.55
C GLY A 91 -8.84 -11.56 8.40
N CYS A 92 -7.70 -12.20 8.30
CA CYS A 92 -7.39 -13.35 9.13
C CYS A 92 -6.99 -12.93 10.54
N ASP A 93 -7.85 -13.15 11.51
CA ASP A 93 -7.60 -12.80 12.92
C ASP A 93 -6.47 -13.59 13.59
N THR A 94 -6.03 -14.68 12.97
CA THR A 94 -5.11 -15.64 13.56
C THR A 94 -3.65 -15.46 13.11
N PHE A 95 -3.33 -14.40 12.36
CA PHE A 95 -2.04 -14.32 11.67
C PHE A 95 -0.90 -13.72 12.46
N TRP A 96 -1.16 -13.12 13.62
CA TRP A 96 -0.07 -12.52 14.39
C TRP A 96 -0.44 -12.30 15.85
N GLN A 97 0.57 -12.44 16.67
CA GLN A 97 0.50 -12.16 18.09
C GLN A 97 1.36 -10.95 18.40
N SER A 98 0.85 -10.11 19.26
CA SER A 98 1.61 -8.99 19.77
C SER A 98 2.58 -9.46 20.86
N GLY A 99 3.88 -9.37 20.58
CA GLY A 99 4.93 -9.69 21.56
C GLY A 99 5.15 -8.59 22.59
N ASN A 100 4.60 -7.39 22.36
CA ASN A 100 4.70 -6.25 23.28
C ASN A 100 3.47 -5.32 23.17
N PRO A 101 3.23 -4.43 24.13
CA PRO A 101 2.07 -3.52 24.14
C PRO A 101 1.99 -2.59 22.92
N GLY A 102 3.13 -2.19 22.34
CA GLY A 102 3.16 -1.34 21.14
C GLY A 102 2.59 -2.01 19.90
N ALA A 103 2.73 -3.34 19.79
CA ALA A 103 2.25 -4.09 18.65
C ALA A 103 0.73 -4.24 18.60
N GLN A 104 0.00 -3.90 19.65
CA GLN A 104 -1.47 -3.93 19.65
C GLN A 104 -2.05 -2.97 18.61
N ASN A 105 -1.37 -1.86 18.33
CA ASN A 105 -1.80 -0.89 17.31
C ASN A 105 -1.69 -1.47 15.89
N TYR A 106 -0.91 -2.54 15.70
CA TYR A 106 -0.78 -3.25 14.44
C TYR A 106 -1.89 -4.28 14.18
N ILE A 107 -2.87 -4.40 15.06
CA ILE A 107 -4.01 -5.33 14.90
C ILE A 107 -4.77 -5.08 13.59
N GLY A 108 -4.78 -3.84 13.09
CA GLY A 108 -5.33 -3.48 11.79
C GLY A 108 -4.58 -4.06 10.58
N GLU A 109 -3.30 -4.42 10.73
CA GLU A 109 -2.43 -4.93 9.64
C GLU A 109 -2.63 -6.43 9.34
N LYS A 110 -3.84 -6.94 9.49
CA LYS A 110 -4.16 -8.32 9.16
C LYS A 110 -3.94 -8.61 7.67
N PRO A 111 -3.34 -9.74 7.31
CA PRO A 111 -3.25 -10.14 5.92
C PRO A 111 -4.64 -10.33 5.32
N GLN A 112 -4.78 -9.88 4.09
CA GLN A 112 -6.00 -10.04 3.30
C GLN A 112 -5.79 -11.22 2.35
N LEU A 113 -6.27 -12.40 2.74
CA LEU A 113 -6.17 -13.62 1.92
C LEU A 113 -7.36 -13.68 0.97
N ASN A 114 -7.25 -12.96 -0.13
CA ASN A 114 -8.20 -12.93 -1.21
C ASN A 114 -7.53 -12.53 -2.52
N PHE A 115 -8.13 -12.93 -3.63
CA PHE A 115 -7.68 -12.50 -4.95
C PHE A 115 -7.67 -10.97 -5.04
N GLY A 116 -6.51 -10.41 -5.41
CA GLY A 116 -6.28 -8.97 -5.40
C GLY A 116 -5.76 -8.40 -4.07
N GLY A 117 -5.72 -9.20 -3.00
CA GLY A 117 -5.22 -8.75 -1.70
C GLY A 117 -5.87 -7.46 -1.21
N ARG A 118 -5.09 -6.58 -0.58
CA ARG A 118 -5.58 -5.27 -0.08
C ARG A 118 -6.05 -4.31 -1.17
N SER A 119 -5.69 -4.53 -2.43
CA SER A 119 -6.14 -3.66 -3.51
C SER A 119 -7.66 -3.61 -3.68
N ILE A 120 -8.37 -4.57 -3.12
CA ILE A 120 -9.83 -4.62 -3.10
C ILE A 120 -10.45 -3.62 -2.10
N PHE A 121 -9.69 -3.20 -1.09
CA PHE A 121 -10.21 -2.46 0.07
C PHE A 121 -9.53 -1.11 0.33
N TRP A 122 -8.55 -0.71 -0.48
CA TRP A 122 -7.77 0.51 -0.24
C TRP A 122 -8.48 1.78 -0.75
N SER A 123 -8.04 2.95 -0.33
CA SER A 123 -8.65 4.24 -0.70
C SER A 123 -8.26 4.76 -2.09
N GLY A 124 -7.39 4.09 -2.80
CA GLY A 124 -6.94 4.51 -4.14
C GLY A 124 -6.02 5.73 -4.17
N LEU A 125 -5.46 6.15 -3.04
CA LEU A 125 -4.61 7.33 -2.99
C LEU A 125 -3.18 7.00 -3.41
N ILE A 126 -2.66 7.74 -4.40
CA ILE A 126 -1.34 7.52 -4.98
C ILE A 126 -0.48 8.79 -5.03
N PRO A 127 -0.31 9.51 -3.92
CA PRO A 127 0.62 10.63 -3.88
C PRO A 127 2.02 10.19 -4.29
N THR A 128 2.81 11.13 -4.82
CA THR A 128 4.17 10.85 -5.28
C THR A 128 5.17 11.11 -4.17
N VAL A 129 6.13 10.20 -3.97
CA VAL A 129 7.28 10.45 -3.11
C VAL A 129 8.05 11.68 -3.58
N GLN A 130 8.57 12.46 -2.64
CA GLN A 130 9.31 13.67 -2.93
C GLN A 130 10.81 13.40 -3.00
N GLY A 131 11.58 14.30 -3.64
CA GLY A 131 12.99 14.11 -3.86
C GLY A 131 13.80 13.84 -2.58
N TRP A 132 13.44 14.47 -1.46
CA TRP A 132 14.12 14.23 -0.18
C TRP A 132 13.87 12.81 0.38
N GLU A 133 12.74 12.18 0.05
CA GLU A 133 12.41 10.81 0.44
C GLU A 133 13.17 9.80 -0.43
N LEU A 134 13.39 10.14 -1.69
CA LEU A 134 14.13 9.31 -2.64
C LEU A 134 15.63 9.22 -2.31
N ASP A 135 16.15 10.11 -1.47
CA ASP A 135 17.53 10.04 -0.95
C ASP A 135 17.79 8.75 -0.14
N PHE A 136 16.75 8.08 0.35
CA PHE A 136 16.85 6.81 1.07
C PHE A 136 16.92 5.59 0.14
N PHE A 137 16.60 5.75 -1.12
CA PHE A 137 16.69 4.67 -2.11
C PHE A 137 18.11 4.59 -2.70
N PRO A 138 18.56 3.38 -3.08
CA PRO A 138 19.83 3.25 -3.80
C PRO A 138 19.87 4.15 -5.04
N PRO A 139 21.04 4.71 -5.40
CA PRO A 139 21.14 5.71 -6.47
C PRO A 139 20.55 5.26 -7.80
N ARG A 140 20.77 3.99 -8.20
CA ARG A 140 20.23 3.43 -9.44
C ARG A 140 18.70 3.30 -9.38
N VAL A 141 18.18 2.82 -8.26
CA VAL A 141 16.73 2.72 -8.07
C VAL A 141 16.09 4.11 -8.08
N ARG A 142 16.68 5.07 -7.37
CA ARG A 142 16.24 6.47 -7.38
C ARG A 142 16.21 7.03 -8.81
N GLN A 143 17.29 6.84 -9.56
CA GLN A 143 17.38 7.30 -10.95
C GLN A 143 16.27 6.73 -11.82
N ASP A 144 15.99 5.44 -11.69
CA ASP A 144 14.90 4.77 -12.43
C ASP A 144 13.52 5.31 -12.03
N LEU A 145 13.29 5.53 -10.73
CA LEU A 145 12.03 6.10 -10.22
C LEU A 145 11.80 7.52 -10.74
N GLU A 146 12.79 8.40 -10.62
CA GLU A 146 12.75 9.79 -11.12
C GLU A 146 12.74 9.83 -12.66
N GLY A 147 13.41 8.89 -13.32
CA GLY A 147 13.54 8.75 -14.77
C GLY A 147 12.27 8.31 -15.50
N GLY A 148 11.13 8.27 -14.82
CA GLY A 148 9.82 8.06 -15.44
C GLY A 148 8.99 6.90 -14.88
N LEU A 149 9.56 6.01 -14.05
CA LEU A 149 8.80 4.88 -13.50
C LEU A 149 7.66 5.33 -12.58
N LEU A 150 7.84 6.39 -11.77
CA LEU A 150 6.76 6.94 -10.96
C LEU A 150 5.61 7.49 -11.83
N ASN A 151 5.92 8.11 -12.97
CA ASN A 151 4.91 8.56 -13.90
C ASN A 151 4.21 7.38 -14.59
N ARG A 152 4.98 6.38 -15.04
CA ARG A 152 4.42 5.15 -15.61
C ARG A 152 3.50 4.43 -14.62
N ALA A 153 3.87 4.38 -13.34
CA ALA A 153 3.01 3.83 -12.29
C ALA A 153 1.67 4.57 -12.19
N GLY A 154 1.69 5.91 -12.25
CA GLY A 154 0.46 6.71 -12.31
C GLY A 154 -0.39 6.38 -13.53
N THR A 155 0.22 6.25 -14.71
CA THR A 155 -0.48 5.85 -15.94
C THR A 155 -1.07 4.45 -15.83
N THR A 156 -0.33 3.48 -15.31
CA THR A 156 -0.79 2.10 -15.10
C THR A 156 -2.04 2.05 -14.20
N MET A 157 -2.08 2.93 -13.20
CA MET A 157 -3.22 3.02 -12.28
C MET A 157 -4.27 4.07 -12.71
N ASN A 158 -4.22 4.54 -13.96
CA ASN A 158 -5.12 5.55 -14.50
C ASN A 158 -5.32 6.75 -13.55
N GLU A 159 -4.21 7.41 -13.22
CA GLU A 159 -4.18 8.51 -12.27
C GLU A 159 -5.17 9.63 -12.63
N SER A 160 -6.01 10.02 -11.67
CA SER A 160 -6.84 11.21 -11.73
C SER A 160 -6.53 12.16 -10.58
N ARG A 161 -6.57 13.45 -10.85
CA ARG A 161 -6.40 14.51 -9.84
C ARG A 161 -7.64 15.40 -9.75
N SER A 162 -8.62 15.22 -10.63
CA SER A 162 -9.82 16.04 -10.64
C SER A 162 -10.83 15.53 -9.61
N MET A 163 -11.26 16.42 -8.74
CA MET A 163 -12.39 16.23 -7.83
C MET A 163 -13.45 17.33 -8.01
N GLY A 164 -13.44 18.00 -9.17
CA GLY A 164 -14.38 19.05 -9.50
C GLY A 164 -13.84 20.48 -9.29
N SER A 165 -14.62 21.45 -9.73
CA SER A 165 -14.23 22.87 -9.79
C SER A 165 -13.99 23.49 -8.42
N THR A 166 -14.73 23.09 -7.39
CA THR A 166 -14.53 23.57 -6.01
C THR A 166 -13.14 23.17 -5.50
N ALA A 167 -12.76 21.90 -5.67
CA ALA A 167 -11.44 21.43 -5.25
C ALA A 167 -10.30 22.15 -6.00
N GLU A 168 -10.47 22.41 -7.28
CA GLU A 168 -9.53 23.19 -8.10
C GLU A 168 -9.39 24.62 -7.58
N ALA A 169 -10.50 25.29 -7.28
CA ALA A 169 -10.52 26.65 -6.76
C ALA A 169 -9.85 26.73 -5.36
N VAL A 170 -10.13 25.78 -4.47
CA VAL A 170 -9.48 25.72 -3.15
C VAL A 170 -7.97 25.56 -3.30
N VAL A 171 -7.50 24.63 -4.13
CA VAL A 171 -6.06 24.44 -4.38
C VAL A 171 -5.42 25.71 -4.94
N ALA A 172 -6.08 26.37 -5.89
CA ALA A 172 -5.58 27.62 -6.48
C ALA A 172 -5.39 28.70 -5.39
N ARG A 173 -6.38 28.87 -4.51
CA ARG A 173 -6.28 29.84 -3.38
C ARG A 173 -5.18 29.48 -2.39
N LEU A 174 -5.06 28.21 -2.01
CA LEU A 174 -4.00 27.78 -1.09
C LEU A 174 -2.58 28.01 -1.66
N ARG A 175 -2.41 27.87 -2.97
CA ARG A 175 -1.14 28.13 -3.66
C ARG A 175 -0.74 29.61 -3.68
N GLU A 176 -1.67 30.52 -3.50
CA GLU A 176 -1.39 31.95 -3.38
C GLU A 176 -0.90 32.36 -1.99
N THR A 177 -0.93 31.44 -1.01
CA THR A 177 -0.54 31.70 0.38
C THR A 177 0.95 31.44 0.61
N ALA A 178 1.45 31.86 1.78
CA ALA A 178 2.83 31.59 2.21
C ALA A 178 3.14 30.11 2.35
N LEU A 179 2.13 29.24 2.48
CA LEU A 179 2.29 27.77 2.50
C LEU A 179 2.98 27.22 1.24
N ALA A 180 2.82 27.88 0.10
CA ALA A 180 3.43 27.48 -1.16
C ALA A 180 4.96 27.57 -1.16
N ALA A 181 5.57 28.29 -0.22
CA ALA A 181 7.02 28.33 -0.05
C ALA A 181 7.57 27.01 0.50
N ASP A 182 6.83 26.40 1.44
CA ASP A 182 7.26 25.18 2.16
C ASP A 182 6.63 23.91 1.55
N PHE A 183 5.48 24.04 0.89
CA PHE A 183 4.71 22.91 0.37
C PHE A 183 4.35 23.06 -1.11
N SER A 184 4.35 21.94 -1.83
CA SER A 184 3.68 21.82 -3.12
C SER A 184 2.24 21.34 -2.87
N ILE A 185 1.26 22.19 -3.16
CA ILE A 185 -0.15 21.94 -2.84
C ILE A 185 -0.88 21.43 -4.08
N GLN A 186 -1.53 20.30 -3.98
CA GLN A 186 -2.20 19.63 -5.11
C GLN A 186 -3.44 18.89 -4.64
N GLN A 187 -4.39 18.69 -5.56
CA GLN A 187 -5.37 17.63 -5.35
C GLN A 187 -4.64 16.29 -5.24
N THR A 188 -5.05 15.44 -4.29
CA THR A 188 -4.39 14.14 -4.07
C THR A 188 -4.63 13.25 -5.28
N PRO A 189 -3.58 12.72 -5.92
CA PRO A 189 -3.75 11.79 -7.02
C PRO A 189 -4.45 10.51 -6.58
N ARG A 190 -5.38 10.02 -7.40
CA ARG A 190 -6.16 8.80 -7.14
C ARG A 190 -5.96 7.80 -8.25
N ALA A 191 -5.90 6.53 -7.89
CA ALA A 191 -5.87 5.41 -8.81
C ALA A 191 -7.29 5.01 -9.19
N LEU A 192 -7.62 5.12 -10.46
CA LEU A 192 -8.92 4.71 -11.00
C LEU A 192 -8.75 3.44 -11.83
N HIS A 193 -9.84 2.73 -12.04
CA HIS A 193 -9.82 1.61 -12.96
C HIS A 193 -9.70 2.08 -14.40
N GLN A 194 -8.88 1.40 -15.19
CA GLN A 194 -8.75 1.75 -16.61
C GLN A 194 -9.95 1.24 -17.40
N PRO A 195 -10.43 1.97 -18.40
CA PRO A 195 -11.34 1.41 -19.37
C PRO A 195 -10.62 0.28 -20.13
N TYR A 196 -11.33 -0.79 -20.43
CA TYR A 196 -10.80 -1.88 -21.25
C TYR A 196 -10.63 -1.45 -22.69
N LEU A 197 -9.38 -1.33 -23.13
CA LEU A 197 -9.05 -0.85 -24.47
C LEU A 197 -8.47 -1.97 -25.34
N GLU A 198 -8.78 -1.93 -26.63
CA GLU A 198 -8.07 -2.67 -27.65
C GLU A 198 -6.66 -2.11 -27.85
N ALA A 199 -5.78 -2.84 -28.53
CA ALA A 199 -4.43 -2.38 -28.82
C ALA A 199 -4.39 -1.08 -29.64
N ASP A 200 -5.46 -0.75 -30.37
CA ASP A 200 -5.63 0.49 -31.12
C ASP A 200 -6.24 1.64 -30.28
N GLY A 201 -6.43 1.43 -28.98
CA GLY A 201 -6.99 2.42 -28.07
C GLY A 201 -8.51 2.52 -28.04
N LYS A 202 -9.21 1.66 -28.79
CA LYS A 202 -10.68 1.63 -28.77
C LYS A 202 -11.19 0.78 -27.59
N PRO A 203 -12.38 1.09 -27.04
CA PRO A 203 -12.99 0.26 -26.02
C PRO A 203 -13.21 -1.17 -26.52
N LYS A 204 -12.73 -2.16 -25.75
CA LYS A 204 -12.93 -3.60 -26.04
C LYS A 204 -14.37 -4.04 -25.86
N ASP A 205 -15.03 -3.43 -24.89
CA ASP A 205 -16.44 -3.70 -24.60
C ASP A 205 -17.17 -2.38 -24.38
N LYS A 206 -18.27 -2.22 -25.08
CA LYS A 206 -19.12 -1.03 -24.96
C LYS A 206 -19.78 -0.84 -23.59
N PHE A 207 -19.73 -1.86 -22.73
CA PHE A 207 -20.20 -1.74 -21.35
C PHE A 207 -19.17 -1.16 -20.39
N PHE A 208 -17.88 -1.14 -20.76
CA PHE A 208 -16.77 -0.70 -19.92
C PHE A 208 -15.94 0.39 -20.60
N THR A 209 -16.63 1.37 -21.18
CA THR A 209 -15.98 2.47 -21.92
C THR A 209 -15.40 3.56 -21.03
N GLU A 210 -15.85 3.64 -19.78
CA GLU A 210 -15.47 4.68 -18.83
C GLU A 210 -14.65 4.09 -17.67
N PRO A 211 -13.73 4.88 -17.09
CA PRO A 211 -13.06 4.48 -15.86
C PRO A 211 -14.10 4.28 -14.75
N THR A 212 -14.20 3.08 -14.22
CA THR A 212 -15.18 2.74 -13.19
C THR A 212 -14.50 2.46 -11.88
N GLY A 213 -14.63 3.38 -10.91
CA GLY A 213 -14.23 3.17 -9.52
C GLY A 213 -12.73 3.08 -9.29
N VAL A 214 -12.33 2.37 -8.24
CA VAL A 214 -10.97 2.33 -7.71
C VAL A 214 -10.18 1.18 -8.33
N PHE A 215 -8.94 1.46 -8.75
CA PHE A 215 -8.00 0.46 -9.26
C PHE A 215 -7.80 -0.69 -8.27
N ASN A 216 -7.81 -1.91 -8.78
CA ASN A 216 -7.51 -3.12 -8.03
C ASN A 216 -6.91 -4.20 -8.93
N THR A 217 -6.12 -5.10 -8.33
CA THR A 217 -5.43 -6.14 -9.09
C THR A 217 -6.27 -7.38 -9.37
N ALA A 218 -7.40 -7.59 -8.67
CA ALA A 218 -8.30 -8.69 -9.02
C ALA A 218 -8.92 -8.45 -10.39
N GLU A 219 -9.40 -7.25 -10.64
CA GLU A 219 -9.98 -6.86 -11.92
C GLU A 219 -8.91 -6.81 -13.01
N LEU A 220 -7.72 -6.26 -12.69
CA LEU A 220 -6.57 -6.21 -13.60
C LEU A 220 -6.20 -7.61 -14.11
N LEU A 221 -6.02 -8.57 -13.22
CA LEU A 221 -5.67 -9.95 -13.58
C LEU A 221 -6.82 -10.70 -14.24
N SER A 222 -8.07 -10.46 -13.81
CA SER A 222 -9.25 -11.04 -14.48
C SER A 222 -9.37 -10.57 -15.92
N ASN A 223 -9.03 -9.30 -16.17
CA ASN A 223 -8.97 -8.74 -17.51
C ASN A 223 -7.91 -9.46 -18.38
N GLN A 224 -6.71 -9.66 -17.85
CA GLN A 224 -5.66 -10.41 -18.54
C GLN A 224 -6.09 -11.84 -18.90
N LEU A 225 -6.77 -12.53 -17.97
CA LEU A 225 -7.23 -13.90 -18.17
C LEU A 225 -8.38 -14.01 -19.19
N GLY A 226 -9.28 -13.00 -19.21
CA GLY A 226 -10.50 -13.03 -20.01
C GLY A 226 -10.40 -12.41 -21.40
N LEU A 227 -9.53 -11.44 -21.58
CA LEU A 227 -9.59 -10.51 -22.71
C LEU A 227 -8.42 -10.64 -23.70
N THR A 228 -7.44 -11.48 -23.44
CA THR A 228 -6.33 -11.67 -24.40
C THR A 228 -6.68 -12.81 -25.37
N PRO A 229 -7.16 -12.51 -26.60
CA PRO A 229 -7.46 -13.55 -27.58
C PRO A 229 -6.20 -14.34 -27.89
N GLY A 230 -6.25 -15.65 -27.73
CA GLY A 230 -5.13 -16.56 -28.01
C GLY A 230 -4.13 -16.72 -26.86
N VAL A 231 -4.32 -16.12 -25.71
CA VAL A 231 -3.82 -16.66 -24.45
C VAL A 231 -4.67 -17.89 -24.19
N SER A 232 -4.15 -19.02 -24.63
CA SER A 232 -4.87 -20.26 -24.45
C SER A 232 -5.00 -20.53 -22.96
N HIS A 233 -6.20 -20.73 -22.50
CA HIS A 233 -6.47 -21.34 -21.18
C HIS A 233 -6.00 -22.81 -21.18
N GLY A 234 -5.03 -23.14 -22.03
CA GLY A 234 -4.43 -24.45 -22.20
C GLY A 234 -3.11 -24.58 -21.44
N ASP A 235 -2.43 -25.66 -21.69
CA ASP A 235 -1.11 -25.99 -21.11
C ASP A 235 0.07 -25.20 -21.73
N GLY A 236 -0.25 -24.19 -22.55
CA GLY A 236 0.71 -23.32 -23.25
C GLY A 236 1.28 -22.18 -22.40
N PRO A 237 2.15 -21.34 -23.00
CA PRO A 237 2.61 -20.10 -22.39
C PRO A 237 1.45 -19.15 -22.09
N GLY A 238 1.59 -18.32 -21.05
CA GLY A 238 0.62 -17.35 -20.65
C GLY A 238 0.56 -17.14 -19.14
N LEU A 239 -0.39 -16.30 -18.72
CA LEU A 239 -0.67 -16.07 -17.32
C LEU A 239 -1.66 -17.11 -16.79
N HIS A 240 -1.31 -17.71 -15.67
CA HIS A 240 -2.13 -18.65 -14.93
C HIS A 240 -2.31 -18.14 -13.51
N VAL A 241 -3.51 -18.28 -12.96
CA VAL A 241 -3.83 -17.91 -11.57
C VAL A 241 -4.39 -19.12 -10.86
N LEU A 242 -3.82 -19.46 -9.71
CA LEU A 242 -4.30 -20.53 -8.84
C LEU A 242 -4.59 -19.99 -7.45
N LEU A 243 -5.87 -20.04 -7.08
CA LEU A 243 -6.38 -19.55 -5.79
C LEU A 243 -6.37 -20.66 -4.73
N ASN A 244 -6.48 -20.24 -3.48
CA ASN A 244 -6.54 -21.13 -2.30
C ASN A 244 -5.31 -22.04 -2.16
N HIS A 245 -4.15 -21.56 -2.57
CA HIS A 245 -2.90 -22.27 -2.40
C HIS A 245 -1.92 -21.43 -1.58
N PHE A 246 -1.74 -21.82 -0.35
CA PHE A 246 -0.81 -21.17 0.58
C PHE A 246 0.61 -21.71 0.35
N ALA A 247 1.56 -20.80 0.08
CA ALA A 247 2.97 -21.15 -0.08
C ALA A 247 3.58 -21.51 1.28
N GLU A 248 4.16 -22.70 1.39
CA GLU A 248 4.72 -23.21 2.64
C GLU A 248 6.26 -23.19 2.67
N ASP A 249 6.90 -23.50 1.53
CA ASP A 249 8.35 -23.59 1.43
C ASP A 249 8.83 -23.23 0.04
N VAL A 250 9.97 -22.57 -0.03
CA VAL A 250 10.70 -22.30 -1.28
C VAL A 250 12.05 -22.98 -1.16
N GLN A 251 12.35 -23.91 -2.08
CA GLN A 251 13.57 -24.69 -2.12
C GLN A 251 14.39 -24.33 -3.35
N ASN A 252 15.69 -24.15 -3.19
CA ASN A 252 16.60 -23.84 -4.29
C ASN A 252 17.39 -25.11 -4.65
N HIS A 253 17.22 -25.59 -5.87
CA HIS A 253 17.92 -26.77 -6.43
C HIS A 253 19.08 -26.40 -7.36
N GLY A 254 19.41 -25.10 -7.43
CA GLY A 254 20.52 -24.59 -8.25
C GLY A 254 20.05 -24.10 -9.63
N ASP A 255 19.48 -24.99 -10.43
CA ASP A 255 18.96 -24.70 -11.78
C ASP A 255 17.47 -24.30 -11.78
N HIS A 256 16.74 -24.59 -10.72
CA HIS A 256 15.33 -24.24 -10.55
C HIS A 256 14.97 -24.09 -9.06
N PHE A 257 13.78 -23.55 -8.82
CA PHE A 257 13.13 -23.52 -7.50
C PHE A 257 11.98 -24.50 -7.46
N GLU A 258 11.80 -25.17 -6.32
CA GLU A 258 10.58 -25.87 -5.97
C GLU A 258 9.80 -25.05 -4.94
N LEU A 259 8.53 -24.81 -5.23
CA LEU A 259 7.59 -24.17 -4.34
C LEU A 259 6.62 -25.23 -3.80
N VAL A 260 6.69 -25.49 -2.50
CA VAL A 260 5.70 -26.33 -1.82
C VAL A 260 4.52 -25.45 -1.42
N SER A 261 3.35 -25.83 -1.82
CA SER A 261 2.11 -25.15 -1.47
C SER A 261 1.09 -26.12 -0.90
N ARG A 262 0.13 -25.57 -0.16
CA ARG A 262 -1.00 -26.33 0.38
C ARG A 262 -2.31 -25.68 -0.05
N ASN A 263 -3.20 -26.49 -0.59
CA ASN A 263 -4.57 -26.05 -0.86
C ASN A 263 -5.29 -25.79 0.47
N THR A 264 -5.74 -24.57 0.69
CA THR A 264 -6.34 -24.13 1.96
C THR A 264 -7.72 -24.73 2.22
N LEU A 265 -8.38 -25.25 1.20
CA LEU A 265 -9.71 -25.88 1.33
C LEU A 265 -9.61 -27.39 1.55
N THR A 266 -8.69 -28.07 0.88
CA THR A 266 -8.56 -29.52 0.92
C THR A 266 -7.44 -30.02 1.81
N GLY A 267 -6.48 -29.17 2.16
CA GLY A 267 -5.28 -29.53 2.89
C GLY A 267 -4.23 -30.28 2.04
N GLN A 268 -4.49 -30.51 0.76
CA GLN A 268 -3.56 -31.22 -0.12
C GLN A 268 -2.32 -30.38 -0.42
N ALA A 269 -1.15 -30.99 -0.30
CA ALA A 269 0.11 -30.36 -0.73
C ALA A 269 0.31 -30.49 -2.22
N ARG A 270 0.93 -29.48 -2.84
CA ARG A 270 1.33 -29.47 -4.23
C ARG A 270 2.70 -28.83 -4.39
N VAL A 271 3.52 -29.36 -5.26
CA VAL A 271 4.84 -28.81 -5.58
C VAL A 271 4.82 -28.24 -6.98
N PHE A 272 5.31 -27.01 -7.14
CA PHE A 272 5.53 -26.35 -8.41
C PHE A 272 7.02 -26.11 -8.63
N ARG A 273 7.44 -26.07 -9.89
CA ARG A 273 8.82 -25.75 -10.28
C ARG A 273 8.86 -24.48 -11.10
N ALA A 274 9.89 -23.67 -10.90
CA ALA A 274 10.11 -22.46 -11.70
C ALA A 274 11.58 -22.11 -11.83
N GLY A 275 11.93 -21.45 -12.93
CA GLY A 275 13.23 -20.80 -13.10
C GLY A 275 13.36 -19.55 -12.23
N ALA A 276 12.25 -18.85 -12.00
CA ALA A 276 12.20 -17.69 -11.09
C ALA A 276 10.98 -17.75 -10.18
N VAL A 277 11.18 -17.30 -8.93
CA VAL A 277 10.12 -17.14 -7.92
C VAL A 277 10.13 -15.71 -7.39
N VAL A 278 8.95 -15.10 -7.26
CA VAL A 278 8.78 -13.76 -6.73
C VAL A 278 7.87 -13.82 -5.50
N LEU A 279 8.40 -13.41 -4.35
CA LEU A 279 7.61 -13.22 -3.14
C LEU A 279 6.87 -11.88 -3.25
N ALA A 280 5.55 -11.91 -3.16
CA ALA A 280 4.68 -10.73 -3.25
C ALA A 280 3.50 -10.81 -2.26
N ALA A 281 3.72 -11.49 -1.14
CA ALA A 281 2.70 -11.76 -0.12
C ALA A 281 2.59 -10.65 0.96
N GLY A 282 3.31 -9.52 0.77
CA GLY A 282 3.30 -8.38 1.69
C GLY A 282 4.31 -8.47 2.81
N SER A 283 4.46 -7.36 3.54
CA SER A 283 5.57 -7.15 4.49
C SER A 283 5.54 -8.03 5.74
N ILE A 284 4.48 -8.79 5.94
CA ILE A 284 4.37 -9.74 7.05
C ILE A 284 4.52 -11.18 6.55
N GLU A 285 3.81 -11.53 5.47
CA GLU A 285 3.79 -12.91 4.98
C GLU A 285 5.05 -13.26 4.17
N SER A 286 5.60 -12.34 3.35
CA SER A 286 6.83 -12.60 2.59
C SER A 286 8.04 -12.90 3.48
N PRO A 287 8.37 -12.10 4.53
CA PRO A 287 9.46 -12.44 5.42
C PRO A 287 9.19 -13.72 6.23
N LYS A 288 7.94 -13.97 6.62
CA LYS A 288 7.56 -15.23 7.29
C LYS A 288 7.84 -16.43 6.40
N LEU A 289 7.41 -16.38 5.14
CA LEU A 289 7.67 -17.45 4.17
C LEU A 289 9.17 -17.66 3.97
N LEU A 290 9.93 -16.60 3.71
CA LEU A 290 11.37 -16.70 3.50
C LEU A 290 12.09 -17.27 4.74
N ARG A 291 11.72 -16.82 5.95
CA ARG A 291 12.32 -17.27 7.20
C ARG A 291 12.06 -18.76 7.52
N ARG A 292 10.91 -19.27 7.09
CA ARG A 292 10.51 -20.67 7.25
C ARG A 292 11.06 -21.57 6.15
N SER A 293 11.39 -21.00 5.00
CA SER A 293 11.84 -21.74 3.83
C SER A 293 13.15 -22.49 4.07
N SER A 294 13.25 -23.67 3.49
CA SER A 294 14.45 -24.52 3.53
C SER A 294 15.69 -23.82 2.99
N MET A 295 15.51 -22.78 2.19
CA MET A 295 16.62 -21.96 1.69
C MET A 295 17.13 -20.91 2.68
N HIS A 296 16.37 -20.51 3.70
CA HIS A 296 16.78 -19.47 4.66
C HIS A 296 18.16 -19.72 5.30
N PRO A 297 18.51 -20.96 5.74
CA PRO A 297 19.84 -21.25 6.27
C PRO A 297 20.99 -20.96 5.32
N TRP A 298 20.74 -20.98 4.02
CA TRP A 298 21.74 -20.79 2.95
C TRP A 298 21.93 -19.33 2.54
N LEU A 299 21.12 -18.41 3.04
CA LEU A 299 21.29 -17.00 2.79
C LEU A 299 22.62 -16.49 3.38
N PRO A 300 23.29 -15.51 2.75
CA PRO A 300 24.43 -14.83 3.34
C PRO A 300 24.10 -14.29 4.74
N GLN A 301 25.05 -14.36 5.65
CA GLN A 301 24.81 -14.07 7.10
C GLN A 301 24.22 -12.66 7.32
N GLY A 302 24.68 -11.65 6.57
CA GLY A 302 24.13 -10.30 6.65
C GLY A 302 22.64 -10.25 6.28
N ALA A 303 22.30 -10.79 5.09
CA ALA A 303 20.91 -10.86 4.64
C ALA A 303 20.02 -11.71 5.57
N LYS A 304 20.50 -12.88 5.96
CA LYS A 304 19.80 -13.81 6.86
C LYS A 304 19.41 -13.17 8.19
N GLY A 305 20.31 -12.39 8.78
CA GLY A 305 20.07 -11.69 10.04
C GLY A 305 19.04 -10.57 9.93
N LEU A 306 18.74 -10.10 8.70
CA LEU A 306 17.84 -8.99 8.43
C LEU A 306 16.43 -9.41 7.98
N VAL A 307 16.23 -10.70 7.62
CA VAL A 307 14.89 -11.18 7.23
C VAL A 307 13.89 -10.92 8.35
N GLY A 308 12.83 -10.20 8.06
CA GLY A 308 11.78 -9.82 9.00
C GLY A 308 12.08 -8.59 9.85
N ARG A 309 13.30 -8.05 9.85
CA ARG A 309 13.68 -6.87 10.62
C ARG A 309 13.48 -5.58 9.84
N GLY A 310 13.30 -4.50 10.59
CA GLY A 310 13.08 -3.18 10.02
C GLY A 310 11.62 -2.91 9.67
N LEU A 311 10.70 -3.65 10.29
CA LEU A 311 9.28 -3.38 10.13
C LEU A 311 9.00 -1.91 10.45
N THR A 312 8.45 -1.22 9.48
CA THR A 312 8.06 0.17 9.60
C THR A 312 6.66 0.38 9.06
N ASP A 313 6.11 1.54 9.31
CA ASP A 313 4.84 2.00 8.78
C ASP A 313 4.97 3.48 8.43
N HIS A 314 3.93 4.03 7.93
CA HIS A 314 3.67 5.43 7.65
C HIS A 314 3.02 6.09 8.89
N PRO A 315 3.80 6.70 9.78
CA PRO A 315 3.23 7.27 11.00
C PRO A 315 2.36 8.48 10.66
N THR A 316 1.20 8.56 11.30
CA THR A 316 0.26 9.68 11.11
C THR A 316 -0.15 10.31 12.44
N SER A 317 -0.51 11.58 12.41
CA SER A 317 -1.23 12.20 13.52
C SER A 317 -2.70 11.79 13.50
N ASN A 318 -3.39 11.97 14.62
CA ASN A 318 -4.84 12.04 14.61
C ASN A 318 -5.31 13.23 13.76
N GLU A 319 -6.51 13.16 13.25
CA GLU A 319 -7.12 14.26 12.50
C GLU A 319 -7.37 15.47 13.39
N ILE A 320 -7.21 16.65 12.81
CA ILE A 320 -7.54 17.95 13.40
C ILE A 320 -8.60 18.57 12.50
N THR A 321 -9.70 18.98 13.10
CA THR A 321 -10.89 19.43 12.40
C THR A 321 -11.09 20.93 12.55
N THR A 322 -11.68 21.56 11.52
CA THR A 322 -12.30 22.87 11.58
C THR A 322 -13.55 22.90 10.69
N PHE A 323 -14.35 23.93 10.82
CA PHE A 323 -15.48 24.21 9.95
C PHE A 323 -15.28 25.54 9.21
N ALA A 324 -15.77 25.60 7.96
CA ALA A 324 -15.65 26.77 7.13
C ALA A 324 -16.84 26.90 6.18
N ASP A 325 -17.20 28.14 5.86
CA ASP A 325 -18.14 28.49 4.80
C ASP A 325 -17.45 28.98 3.53
N GLY A 326 -16.11 29.12 3.57
CA GLY A 326 -15.34 29.49 2.39
C GLY A 326 -13.84 29.64 2.59
N ILE A 327 -13.17 29.91 1.46
CA ILE A 327 -11.75 30.29 1.37
C ILE A 327 -11.61 31.44 0.35
N GLY A 328 -11.21 32.63 0.80
CA GLY A 328 -11.22 33.81 -0.05
C GLY A 328 -12.64 34.11 -0.57
N ASN A 329 -12.82 34.05 -1.87
CA ASN A 329 -14.13 34.22 -2.53
C ASN A 329 -14.81 32.90 -2.92
N VAL A 330 -14.21 31.77 -2.62
CA VAL A 330 -14.76 30.44 -2.89
C VAL A 330 -15.66 30.05 -1.72
N LYS A 331 -16.95 29.83 -2.01
CA LYS A 331 -17.90 29.34 -1.01
C LYS A 331 -17.75 27.83 -0.83
N LEU A 332 -17.92 27.36 0.39
CA LEU A 332 -17.89 25.95 0.76
C LEU A 332 -19.16 25.58 1.54
N GLY A 333 -19.67 24.40 1.29
CA GLY A 333 -20.82 23.83 1.95
C GLY A 333 -20.74 22.31 2.10
N ALA A 334 -21.75 21.70 2.67
CA ALA A 334 -21.82 20.27 2.94
C ALA A 334 -21.72 19.38 1.68
N GLY A 335 -22.04 19.92 0.51
CA GLY A 335 -21.96 19.19 -0.78
C GLY A 335 -20.60 19.29 -1.48
N ASP A 336 -19.67 20.06 -0.96
CA ASP A 336 -18.35 20.25 -1.57
C ASP A 336 -17.37 19.19 -1.07
N HIS A 337 -16.62 18.59 -1.98
CA HIS A 337 -15.65 17.55 -1.64
C HIS A 337 -14.28 17.87 -2.23
N ALA A 338 -13.24 17.72 -1.42
CA ALA A 338 -11.86 17.81 -1.88
C ALA A 338 -10.95 16.90 -1.05
N LYS A 339 -9.95 16.36 -1.71
CA LYS A 339 -8.81 15.71 -1.06
C LYS A 339 -7.54 16.35 -1.58
N ILE A 340 -6.80 16.98 -0.69
CA ILE A 340 -5.66 17.82 -1.03
C ILE A 340 -4.44 17.33 -0.25
N VAL A 341 -3.30 17.28 -0.93
CA VAL A 341 -2.03 16.97 -0.30
C VAL A 341 -1.10 18.17 -0.37
N PHE A 342 -0.46 18.47 0.74
CA PHE A 342 0.62 19.43 0.87
C PHE A 342 1.92 18.62 0.96
N TYR A 343 2.61 18.51 -0.15
CA TYR A 343 3.91 17.84 -0.18
C TYR A 343 4.99 18.76 0.37
N SER A 344 5.72 18.32 1.37
CA SER A 344 6.91 19.04 1.82
C SER A 344 7.91 19.19 0.67
N ARG A 345 8.37 20.40 0.43
CA ARG A 345 9.43 20.68 -0.56
C ARG A 345 10.83 20.26 -0.09
N GLY A 346 10.91 19.63 1.09
CA GLY A 346 12.21 19.29 1.68
C GLY A 346 13.02 20.53 2.07
N VAL A 347 12.33 21.59 2.54
CA VAL A 347 12.99 22.80 3.02
C VAL A 347 13.99 22.43 4.11
N ARG A 348 15.25 22.85 3.93
CA ARG A 348 16.33 22.54 4.85
C ARG A 348 16.67 23.77 5.68
N ASP A 349 16.93 23.53 6.96
CA ASP A 349 17.53 24.53 7.84
C ASP A 349 19.04 24.69 7.54
N ALA A 350 19.68 25.67 8.16
CA ALA A 350 21.09 26.00 7.92
C ALA A 350 22.07 24.83 8.20
N ASP A 351 21.68 23.90 9.07
CA ASP A 351 22.42 22.67 9.39
C ASP A 351 22.11 21.50 8.43
N GLY A 352 21.30 21.74 7.39
CA GLY A 352 20.89 20.71 6.42
C GLY A 352 19.70 19.87 6.85
N THR A 353 19.12 20.11 8.01
CA THR A 353 17.96 19.37 8.53
C THR A 353 16.70 19.68 7.72
N ILE A 354 15.90 18.65 7.41
CA ILE A 354 14.61 18.82 6.74
C ILE A 354 13.60 19.39 7.74
N ARG A 355 13.13 20.61 7.46
CA ARG A 355 12.21 21.33 8.34
C ARG A 355 10.83 20.66 8.47
N TYR A 356 10.35 20.09 7.40
CA TYR A 356 9.02 19.47 7.33
C TYR A 356 9.15 18.04 6.79
N PRO A 357 9.55 17.07 7.63
CA PRO A 357 9.68 15.66 7.21
C PRO A 357 8.32 14.95 7.17
N PHE A 358 7.29 15.68 6.78
CA PHE A 358 5.92 15.20 6.70
C PHE A 358 5.18 15.85 5.53
N ASN A 359 4.16 15.17 5.05
CA ASN A 359 3.11 15.76 4.22
C ASN A 359 1.90 16.09 5.08
N VAL A 360 1.05 16.99 4.60
CA VAL A 360 -0.27 17.23 5.21
C VAL A 360 -1.33 16.72 4.23
N GLU A 361 -2.19 15.85 4.71
CA GLU A 361 -3.39 15.44 4.01
C GLU A 361 -4.57 16.26 4.52
N MET A 362 -5.33 16.86 3.60
CA MET A 362 -6.52 17.64 3.93
C MET A 362 -7.73 17.06 3.19
N ASN A 363 -8.82 16.90 3.91
CA ASN A 363 -10.12 16.53 3.38
C ASN A 363 -11.10 17.69 3.58
N ILE A 364 -11.95 17.94 2.60
CA ILE A 364 -13.15 18.75 2.74
C ILE A 364 -14.32 17.78 2.63
N ASN A 365 -15.16 17.74 3.65
CA ASN A 365 -16.29 16.83 3.80
C ASN A 365 -15.90 15.38 3.49
N HIS A 366 -15.36 14.69 4.45
CA HIS A 366 -14.66 13.40 4.38
C HIS A 366 -15.24 12.41 3.35
N GLU A 367 -14.40 11.55 2.79
CA GLU A 367 -14.71 10.60 1.68
C GLU A 367 -15.80 9.56 1.94
N TYR A 368 -16.34 9.50 3.14
CA TYR A 368 -17.39 8.52 3.47
C TYR A 368 -18.76 8.85 2.88
N TRP A 369 -18.87 9.87 2.04
CA TRP A 369 -20.09 10.18 1.33
C TRP A 369 -20.66 8.97 0.55
N HIS A 370 -19.81 8.13 -0.07
CA HIS A 370 -20.24 6.90 -0.71
C HIS A 370 -20.88 5.91 0.27
N LEU A 371 -20.37 5.86 1.49
CA LEU A 371 -20.90 4.98 2.52
C LEU A 371 -22.19 5.53 3.10
N ARG A 372 -22.32 6.86 3.20
CA ARG A 372 -23.53 7.52 3.70
C ARG A 372 -24.72 7.41 2.75
N GLU A 373 -24.50 7.60 1.46
CA GLU A 373 -25.57 7.41 0.48
C GLU A 373 -26.10 5.98 0.45
N ASN A 374 -25.26 5.02 0.85
CA ASN A 374 -25.56 3.60 0.79
C ASN A 374 -25.87 2.97 2.17
N ASP A 375 -25.49 3.61 3.26
CA ASP A 375 -25.79 3.18 4.64
C ASP A 375 -26.28 4.36 5.48
N PRO A 376 -27.59 4.61 5.50
CA PRO A 376 -28.18 5.66 6.31
C PRO A 376 -28.03 5.43 7.83
N THR A 377 -27.56 4.23 8.24
CA THR A 377 -27.30 3.91 9.65
C THR A 377 -25.83 4.05 10.02
N ALA A 378 -24.94 4.42 9.07
CA ALA A 378 -23.54 4.71 9.38
C ALA A 378 -23.50 5.84 10.41
N GLU A 379 -23.01 5.52 11.60
CA GLU A 379 -22.87 6.48 12.68
C GLU A 379 -21.99 7.65 12.25
N ASP A 380 -22.41 8.81 12.58
CA ASP A 380 -21.77 10.07 12.27
C ASP A 380 -20.56 10.23 13.21
N ASP A 381 -19.36 9.89 12.77
CA ASP A 381 -18.14 10.04 13.58
C ASP A 381 -17.78 11.52 13.87
N GLY A 382 -18.75 12.39 13.92
CA GLY A 382 -18.53 13.77 14.32
C GLY A 382 -19.34 14.82 13.59
N GLY A 383 -20.62 14.60 13.44
CA GLY A 383 -21.55 15.63 13.02
C GLY A 383 -21.48 15.97 11.53
N ALA A 384 -22.56 15.70 10.81
CA ALA A 384 -22.72 16.32 9.50
C ALA A 384 -22.64 17.83 9.65
N PRO A 385 -21.94 18.55 8.73
CA PRO A 385 -21.97 19.98 8.73
C PRO A 385 -23.44 20.43 8.66
N SER A 386 -23.91 21.11 9.69
CA SER A 386 -25.26 21.68 9.68
C SER A 386 -25.20 23.04 8.99
N GLY A 387 -26.10 23.27 8.03
CA GLY A 387 -26.41 24.60 7.59
C GLY A 387 -25.34 25.34 6.81
N GLY A 388 -24.87 24.83 5.68
CA GLY A 388 -24.10 25.62 4.72
C GLY A 388 -22.61 25.73 5.01
N THR A 389 -22.05 24.98 5.95
CA THR A 389 -20.60 24.88 6.21
C THR A 389 -20.00 23.59 5.72
N ALA A 390 -18.72 23.60 5.42
CA ALA A 390 -17.92 22.41 5.13
C ALA A 390 -17.08 22.05 6.36
N ARG A 391 -16.92 20.75 6.61
CA ARG A 391 -15.94 20.21 7.56
C ARG A 391 -14.60 20.06 6.87
N ILE A 392 -13.56 20.55 7.49
CA ILE A 392 -12.19 20.46 6.99
C ILE A 392 -11.35 19.69 8.01
N ASP A 393 -10.80 18.56 7.57
CA ASP A 393 -9.93 17.74 8.40
C ASP A 393 -8.52 17.76 7.82
N ILE A 394 -7.51 17.88 8.67
CA ILE A 394 -6.12 17.67 8.29
C ILE A 394 -5.47 16.62 9.17
N LYS A 395 -4.53 15.88 8.60
CA LYS A 395 -3.62 15.00 9.33
C LYS A 395 -2.21 15.12 8.76
N PHE A 396 -1.24 14.90 9.62
CA PHE A 396 0.17 14.88 9.25
C PHE A 396 0.62 13.44 9.03
N SER A 397 1.30 13.20 7.92
CA SER A 397 1.85 11.92 7.53
C SER A 397 3.36 12.02 7.46
N PHE A 398 4.07 11.20 8.26
CA PHE A 398 5.51 11.34 8.45
C PHE A 398 6.29 10.29 7.68
N GLY A 399 7.48 10.66 7.18
CA GLY A 399 8.48 9.70 6.78
C GLY A 399 9.08 8.97 7.99
N ASN A 400 9.55 7.75 7.81
CA ASN A 400 10.15 6.97 8.87
C ASN A 400 11.27 6.07 8.38
N CYS A 401 12.41 6.08 9.10
CA CYS A 401 13.52 5.17 8.86
C CYS A 401 13.22 3.79 9.43
N LEU A 402 13.86 2.77 8.85
CA LEU A 402 13.76 1.41 9.36
C LEU A 402 14.43 1.28 10.74
N ASP A 403 13.80 0.54 11.63
CA ASP A 403 14.34 0.20 12.95
C ASP A 403 14.43 -1.33 13.10
N ASP A 404 15.66 -1.84 13.25
CA ASP A 404 15.92 -3.28 13.31
C ASP A 404 15.39 -3.96 14.56
N GLU A 405 14.95 -3.19 15.56
CA GLU A 405 14.28 -3.72 16.74
C GLU A 405 12.80 -4.03 16.48
N ASN A 406 12.23 -3.44 15.41
CA ASN A 406 10.92 -3.80 14.91
C ASN A 406 11.04 -5.02 14.01
N GLU A 407 10.32 -6.08 14.30
CA GLU A 407 10.55 -7.38 13.67
C GLU A 407 9.25 -8.16 13.47
N VAL A 408 9.15 -8.81 12.31
CA VAL A 408 8.24 -9.93 12.06
C VAL A 408 9.00 -11.20 12.34
N LYS A 409 8.72 -11.86 13.47
CA LYS A 409 9.33 -13.13 13.85
C LYS A 409 8.50 -14.27 13.28
N ALA A 410 9.17 -15.25 12.68
CA ALA A 410 8.49 -16.50 12.36
C ALA A 410 8.09 -17.18 13.67
N ALA A 411 6.84 -17.59 13.79
CA ALA A 411 6.41 -18.40 14.93
C ALA A 411 7.16 -19.76 14.94
N PRO A 412 7.39 -20.35 16.12
CA PRO A 412 8.02 -21.67 16.22
C PRO A 412 7.26 -22.73 15.43
N PRO A 413 7.86 -23.91 15.18
CA PRO A 413 7.74 -24.71 13.95
C PRO A 413 6.34 -25.14 13.50
N PHE A 414 5.29 -24.85 14.21
CA PHE A 414 3.93 -25.24 13.86
C PHE A 414 2.92 -24.09 13.80
N GLY A 415 3.37 -22.84 14.03
CA GLY A 415 2.49 -21.67 13.99
C GLY A 415 2.56 -20.95 12.64
N TYR A 416 1.45 -20.87 11.96
CA TYR A 416 1.28 -19.98 10.80
C TYR A 416 1.13 -18.51 11.22
N VAL A 417 1.15 -18.25 12.51
CA VAL A 417 0.96 -16.93 13.11
C VAL A 417 2.32 -16.32 13.44
N PRO A 418 2.76 -15.26 12.76
CA PRO A 418 3.98 -14.57 13.11
C PRO A 418 3.79 -13.75 14.38
N GLU A 419 4.86 -13.61 15.17
CA GLU A 419 4.92 -12.61 16.23
C GLU A 419 5.42 -11.29 15.65
N ILE A 420 4.74 -10.20 15.95
CA ILE A 420 5.21 -8.85 15.64
C ILE A 420 5.77 -8.22 16.91
N ALA A 421 7.06 -7.93 16.90
CA ALA A 421 7.69 -7.08 17.87
C ALA A 421 7.74 -5.66 17.32
N PHE A 422 7.10 -4.73 17.99
CA PHE A 422 7.09 -3.32 17.63
C PHE A 422 7.54 -2.49 18.82
N ARG A 423 8.61 -1.74 18.62
CA ARG A 423 9.14 -0.85 19.65
C ARG A 423 8.43 0.48 19.52
N ASN A 424 7.88 0.94 20.60
CA ASN A 424 7.49 2.32 20.88
C ASN A 424 6.64 3.10 19.86
N MET A 425 5.53 3.62 20.34
CA MET A 425 4.45 4.18 19.52
C MET A 425 4.00 5.58 20.02
N SER A 426 4.70 6.18 20.96
CA SER A 426 4.44 7.55 21.39
C SER A 426 5.25 8.56 20.58
N TRP A 427 4.85 9.83 20.62
CA TRP A 427 5.66 10.91 20.07
C TRP A 427 7.08 10.95 20.63
N ALA A 428 7.22 10.73 21.94
CA ALA A 428 8.52 10.71 22.59
C ALA A 428 9.38 9.55 22.06
N ASP A 429 8.76 8.38 21.86
CA ASP A 429 9.45 7.20 21.37
C ASP A 429 9.81 7.32 19.88
N TYR A 430 8.91 7.86 19.06
CA TYR A 430 9.21 8.20 17.67
C TYR A 430 10.40 9.14 17.57
N LEU A 431 10.44 10.19 18.40
CA LEU A 431 11.54 11.15 18.40
C LEU A 431 12.82 10.60 19.04
N ALA A 432 12.71 9.79 20.08
CA ALA A 432 13.86 9.23 20.80
C ALA A 432 14.49 8.03 20.07
N GLY A 433 13.66 7.13 19.56
CA GLY A 433 14.08 5.90 18.91
C GLY A 433 14.35 6.07 17.42
N SER A 434 13.74 7.06 16.77
CA SER A 434 13.87 7.20 15.35
C SER A 434 15.20 7.84 14.98
N ARG A 435 15.91 7.20 14.10
CA ARG A 435 17.04 7.74 13.35
C ARG A 435 16.64 8.95 12.51
N PHE A 436 15.37 9.22 12.44
CA PHE A 436 14.70 10.38 11.88
C PHE A 436 14.90 11.67 12.72
N ARG A 437 15.20 11.48 14.00
CA ARG A 437 15.56 12.56 14.93
C ARG A 437 16.65 13.49 14.38
N ALA A 438 17.64 12.92 13.68
CA ALA A 438 18.70 13.70 13.05
C ALA A 438 18.21 14.50 11.85
N LEU A 439 17.15 14.05 11.17
CA LEU A 439 16.55 14.75 10.03
C LEU A 439 15.73 15.96 10.45
N ALA A 440 15.10 15.91 11.60
CA ALA A 440 14.09 16.88 11.97
C ALA A 440 14.62 18.08 12.75
N GLY A 441 15.89 18.11 13.17
CA GLY A 441 16.38 19.13 14.10
C GLY A 441 15.67 19.14 15.45
N TRP A 442 14.76 18.22 15.68
CA TRP A 442 13.89 18.11 16.86
C TRP A 442 14.56 17.29 17.96
N GLN A 443 15.84 17.47 18.12
CA GLN A 443 16.68 16.58 18.91
C GLN A 443 16.44 16.67 20.42
N LYS A 444 15.80 17.71 20.88
CA LYS A 444 15.86 18.06 22.30
C LYS A 444 14.54 18.01 23.03
N ASN A 445 13.43 18.28 22.36
CA ASN A 445 12.14 18.38 23.04
C ASN A 445 10.97 18.03 22.11
N PRO A 446 10.08 17.08 22.47
CA PRO A 446 8.83 16.85 21.76
C PRO A 446 7.98 18.11 21.56
N ALA A 447 8.08 19.09 22.48
CA ALA A 447 7.38 20.36 22.35
C ALA A 447 7.74 21.15 21.09
N ASP A 448 8.95 20.97 20.55
CA ASP A 448 9.37 21.68 19.34
C ASP A 448 8.60 21.18 18.10
N ILE A 449 8.36 19.88 18.00
CA ILE A 449 7.53 19.33 16.93
C ILE A 449 6.09 19.81 17.07
N PHE A 450 5.53 19.79 18.27
CA PHE A 450 4.16 20.24 18.51
C PHE A 450 3.99 21.71 18.12
N ALA A 451 4.96 22.56 18.41
CA ALA A 451 4.97 23.95 17.97
C ALA A 451 4.94 24.08 16.44
N VAL A 452 5.72 23.24 15.73
CA VAL A 452 5.69 23.21 14.26
C VAL A 452 4.34 22.75 13.74
N LEU A 453 3.81 21.64 14.25
CA LEU A 453 2.51 21.10 13.81
C LEU A 453 1.37 22.09 14.07
N ASN A 454 1.34 22.70 15.27
CA ASN A 454 0.35 23.72 15.62
C ASN A 454 0.46 24.95 14.71
N ARG A 455 1.67 25.42 14.42
CA ARG A 455 1.88 26.54 13.49
C ARG A 455 1.36 26.22 12.10
N VAL A 456 1.70 25.05 11.55
CA VAL A 456 1.24 24.63 10.20
C VAL A 456 -0.28 24.47 10.19
N THR A 457 -0.87 23.86 11.23
CA THR A 457 -2.33 23.76 11.40
C THR A 457 -2.98 25.15 11.34
N HIS A 458 -2.46 26.09 12.14
CA HIS A 458 -2.98 27.45 12.15
C HIS A 458 -2.82 28.15 10.80
N GLN A 459 -1.67 27.99 10.15
CA GLN A 459 -1.42 28.55 8.83
C GLN A 459 -2.39 28.03 7.78
N ILE A 460 -2.75 26.74 7.82
CA ILE A 460 -3.72 26.15 6.90
C ILE A 460 -5.14 26.64 7.24
N PHE A 461 -5.58 26.46 8.47
CA PHE A 461 -6.97 26.77 8.84
C PHE A 461 -7.31 28.25 8.75
N SER A 462 -6.38 29.14 9.05
CA SER A 462 -6.59 30.59 8.91
C SER A 462 -6.78 31.07 7.48
N GLN A 463 -6.53 30.23 6.47
CA GLN A 463 -6.88 30.55 5.06
C GLN A 463 -8.37 30.40 4.80
N PHE A 464 -9.05 29.61 5.61
CA PHE A 464 -10.48 29.41 5.56
C PHE A 464 -11.18 30.40 6.50
N HIS A 465 -12.46 30.61 6.29
CA HIS A 465 -13.27 31.47 7.15
C HIS A 465 -14.61 30.81 7.47
N HIS A 466 -15.17 31.19 8.61
CA HIS A 466 -16.49 30.85 9.07
C HIS A 466 -17.13 32.10 9.67
N ASP A 467 -18.31 32.47 9.19
CA ASP A 467 -19.00 33.72 9.60
C ASP A 467 -18.10 34.97 9.48
N GLY A 468 -17.28 35.03 8.42
CA GLY A 468 -16.37 36.15 8.18
C GLY A 468 -15.12 36.20 9.07
N GLN A 469 -14.90 35.22 9.95
CA GLN A 469 -13.71 35.11 10.78
C GLN A 469 -12.80 33.99 10.29
N PRO A 470 -11.47 34.12 10.43
CA PRO A 470 -10.55 33.02 10.14
C PRO A 470 -10.89 31.77 10.95
N SER A 471 -10.95 30.61 10.25
CA SER A 471 -11.21 29.34 10.89
C SER A 471 -10.09 28.94 11.85
N ARG A 472 -10.44 28.20 12.90
CA ARG A 472 -9.53 27.70 13.93
C ARG A 472 -9.82 26.23 14.17
N PRO A 473 -8.88 25.46 14.74
CA PRO A 473 -9.16 24.09 15.15
C PRO A 473 -10.41 24.01 16.01
N ASP A 474 -11.24 23.01 15.73
CA ASP A 474 -12.37 22.69 16.60
C ASP A 474 -11.85 22.11 17.91
N GLY A 475 -12.26 22.74 19.02
CA GLY A 475 -11.74 22.46 20.36
C GLY A 475 -10.44 23.21 20.69
N GLU A 476 -10.16 23.30 21.99
CA GLU A 476 -9.00 24.04 22.52
C GLU A 476 -7.70 23.23 22.57
N VAL A 477 -7.76 21.94 22.30
CA VAL A 477 -6.65 21.01 22.51
C VAL A 477 -5.95 20.67 21.19
N TRP A 478 -4.78 21.25 21.01
CA TRP A 478 -3.90 21.00 19.89
C TRP A 478 -2.82 19.97 20.26
N PHE A 479 -1.84 19.78 19.38
CA PHE A 479 -0.69 18.94 19.69
C PHE A 479 -0.01 19.38 20.99
N GLY A 480 0.39 18.40 21.80
CA GLY A 480 1.13 18.63 23.04
C GLY A 480 0.29 18.89 24.28
N GLN A 481 -1.02 19.02 24.16
CA GLN A 481 -1.92 19.26 25.30
C GLN A 481 -2.87 18.07 25.57
N GLY A 482 -2.41 16.86 25.28
CA GLY A 482 -3.10 15.63 25.64
C GLY A 482 -4.18 15.14 24.67
N GLY A 483 -4.43 15.85 23.57
CA GLY A 483 -5.55 15.53 22.69
C GLY A 483 -5.19 14.89 21.36
N LYS A 484 -4.05 15.23 20.77
CA LYS A 484 -3.73 14.74 19.42
C LYS A 484 -2.62 13.70 19.45
N GLY A 485 -3.00 12.48 19.15
CA GLY A 485 -2.14 11.32 19.17
C GLY A 485 -1.31 11.16 17.90
N PHE A 486 -0.44 10.20 17.98
CA PHE A 486 0.39 9.72 16.90
C PHE A 486 0.12 8.22 16.75
N GLY A 487 -0.14 7.77 15.55
CA GLY A 487 -0.57 6.41 15.29
C GLY A 487 0.32 5.65 14.33
N TRP A 488 0.38 4.35 14.57
CA TRP A 488 0.95 3.36 13.68
C TRP A 488 -0.12 2.36 13.28
N GLY A 489 0.06 1.69 12.12
CA GLY A 489 -0.87 0.67 11.66
C GLY A 489 -2.27 1.20 11.34
N THR A 490 -2.46 2.51 11.38
CA THR A 490 -3.75 3.15 11.10
C THR A 490 -4.01 3.31 9.61
N VAL A 491 -2.95 3.24 8.80
CA VAL A 491 -3.00 3.44 7.35
C VAL A 491 -2.56 2.21 6.54
N HIS A 492 -2.22 1.12 7.23
CA HIS A 492 -1.91 -0.18 6.63
C HIS A 492 -0.73 -0.17 5.63
N HIS A 493 0.34 0.53 5.96
CA HIS A 493 1.53 0.67 5.11
C HIS A 493 2.76 -0.06 5.65
N ALA A 494 2.57 -1.22 6.28
CA ALA A 494 3.67 -2.08 6.75
C ALA A 494 4.72 -2.31 5.66
N ALA A 495 6.00 -2.05 5.96
CA ALA A 495 7.09 -2.03 4.99
C ALA A 495 8.43 -2.45 5.61
N GLY A 496 9.45 -2.67 4.78
CA GLY A 496 10.86 -2.70 5.17
C GLY A 496 11.43 -4.04 5.64
N THR A 497 10.65 -5.08 5.76
CA THR A 497 11.03 -6.37 6.38
C THR A 497 11.91 -7.28 5.51
N LEU A 498 12.03 -7.00 4.22
CA LEU A 498 12.95 -7.64 3.26
C LEU A 498 13.68 -6.56 2.45
N ARG A 499 14.10 -5.53 3.12
CA ARG A 499 14.62 -4.28 2.56
C ARG A 499 15.71 -4.45 1.53
N MET A 500 15.71 -3.55 0.54
CA MET A 500 16.85 -3.29 -0.33
C MET A 500 17.94 -2.50 0.42
N PRO A 501 19.14 -2.24 -0.18
CA PRO A 501 20.14 -1.38 0.43
C PRO A 501 19.53 -0.06 0.89
N TYR A 502 19.77 0.34 2.14
CA TYR A 502 19.09 1.44 2.80
C TYR A 502 20.05 2.37 3.52
N ARG A 503 19.63 3.61 3.77
CA ARG A 503 20.30 4.50 4.68
C ARG A 503 19.63 4.44 6.05
N PRO A 504 20.37 4.16 7.12
CA PRO A 504 19.80 4.15 8.47
C PRO A 504 19.36 5.54 8.95
N ARG A 505 19.86 6.60 8.31
CA ARG A 505 19.48 7.99 8.49
C ARG A 505 19.94 8.80 7.26
N PHE A 506 19.46 10.01 7.12
CA PHE A 506 19.68 10.85 5.92
C PHE A 506 21.15 11.09 5.59
N ASP A 507 21.97 11.37 6.57
CA ASP A 507 23.41 11.69 6.44
C ASP A 507 24.33 10.46 6.50
N ALA A 508 23.76 9.26 6.69
CA ALA A 508 24.54 8.04 6.77
C ALA A 508 24.83 7.45 5.38
N PRO A 509 25.93 6.71 5.22
CA PRO A 509 26.14 5.86 4.05
C PRO A 509 25.06 4.78 3.98
N PHE A 510 24.91 4.19 2.79
CA PHE A 510 24.10 2.99 2.65
C PHE A 510 24.68 1.86 3.50
N ALA A 511 23.79 1.14 4.20
CA ALA A 511 24.19 -0.04 4.95
C ALA A 511 24.71 -1.12 3.98
N PRO A 512 25.79 -1.84 4.36
CA PRO A 512 26.39 -2.84 3.49
C PRO A 512 25.49 -4.07 3.29
N ASP A 513 24.64 -4.37 4.26
CA ASP A 513 23.79 -5.54 4.25
C ASP A 513 22.33 -5.17 3.91
N SER A 514 21.73 -6.02 3.10
CA SER A 514 20.32 -5.95 2.70
C SER A 514 19.78 -7.37 2.46
N VAL A 515 18.46 -7.54 2.44
CA VAL A 515 17.84 -8.83 2.11
C VAL A 515 17.73 -9.01 0.61
N VAL A 516 17.37 -7.94 -0.10
CA VAL A 516 17.38 -7.93 -1.56
C VAL A 516 18.36 -6.90 -2.09
N ASP A 517 18.85 -7.12 -3.31
CA ASP A 517 19.67 -6.16 -4.03
C ASP A 517 18.79 -5.05 -4.68
N GLU A 518 19.45 -4.16 -5.44
CA GLU A 518 18.77 -3.08 -6.16
C GLU A 518 17.78 -3.59 -7.22
N ASP A 519 17.97 -4.79 -7.74
CA ASP A 519 17.06 -5.44 -8.70
C ASP A 519 15.99 -6.30 -8.02
N LEU A 520 15.82 -6.14 -6.70
CA LEU A 520 14.86 -6.85 -5.83
C LEU A 520 15.13 -8.35 -5.74
N ARG A 521 16.30 -8.82 -6.10
CA ARG A 521 16.72 -10.22 -6.00
C ARG A 521 17.22 -10.52 -4.60
N VAL A 522 16.78 -11.62 -4.02
CA VAL A 522 17.22 -12.08 -2.70
C VAL A 522 18.71 -12.40 -2.72
N ALA A 523 19.45 -11.86 -1.75
CA ALA A 523 20.89 -12.00 -1.66
C ALA A 523 21.33 -13.48 -1.67
N GLY A 524 22.36 -13.79 -2.45
CA GLY A 524 22.89 -15.14 -2.60
C GLY A 524 22.08 -16.08 -3.50
N THR A 525 21.04 -15.58 -4.19
CA THR A 525 20.23 -16.37 -5.12
C THR A 525 20.31 -15.86 -6.56
N GLN A 526 19.92 -16.69 -7.53
CA GLN A 526 19.91 -16.35 -8.96
C GLN A 526 18.50 -16.33 -9.57
N GLY A 527 17.45 -16.38 -8.84
CA GLY A 527 16.10 -16.41 -9.43
C GLY A 527 15.00 -16.20 -8.40
N LEU A 528 15.36 -15.83 -7.17
CA LEU A 528 14.40 -15.46 -6.14
C LEU A 528 14.36 -13.95 -5.97
N TYR A 529 13.16 -13.39 -6.07
CA TYR A 529 12.90 -11.95 -6.00
C TYR A 529 11.82 -11.63 -4.99
N VAL A 530 11.70 -10.34 -4.64
CA VAL A 530 10.62 -9.84 -3.79
C VAL A 530 9.96 -8.64 -4.47
N CYS A 531 8.62 -8.63 -4.52
CA CYS A 531 7.86 -7.55 -5.15
C CYS A 531 6.65 -7.15 -4.30
N ASP A 532 6.90 -6.64 -3.12
CA ASP A 532 5.89 -6.05 -2.22
C ASP A 532 6.53 -4.96 -1.35
N MET A 533 5.75 -4.43 -0.40
CA MET A 533 6.20 -3.35 0.48
C MET A 533 7.39 -3.73 1.38
N SER A 534 7.69 -5.01 1.55
CA SER A 534 8.81 -5.45 2.39
C SER A 534 10.18 -4.98 1.89
N VAL A 535 10.30 -4.69 0.58
CA VAL A 535 11.57 -4.24 -0.03
C VAL A 535 11.91 -2.78 0.25
N MET A 536 10.97 -1.98 0.76
CA MET A 536 11.14 -0.54 0.94
C MET A 536 12.30 -0.23 1.89
N PRO A 537 13.21 0.68 1.51
CA PRO A 537 14.35 1.08 2.35
C PRO A 537 13.96 2.17 3.35
N PHE A 538 12.75 2.71 3.22
CA PHE A 538 12.23 3.85 3.99
C PHE A 538 10.71 3.87 3.88
N SER A 539 10.00 4.25 4.94
CA SER A 539 8.58 4.55 4.87
C SER A 539 8.40 6.03 4.52
N SER A 540 7.89 6.30 3.33
CA SER A 540 7.67 7.67 2.86
C SER A 540 6.52 8.35 3.60
N ALA A 541 6.53 9.69 3.65
CA ALA A 541 5.37 10.49 4.05
C ALA A 541 4.25 10.45 3.00
N ALA A 542 4.56 10.05 1.78
CA ALA A 542 3.58 9.76 0.74
C ALA A 542 3.11 8.30 0.84
N ASN A 543 1.82 8.04 0.56
CA ASN A 543 1.29 6.69 0.48
C ASN A 543 2.10 5.86 -0.54
N PRO A 544 2.53 4.63 -0.19
CA PRO A 544 3.64 3.97 -0.90
C PRO A 544 3.24 3.21 -2.16
N VAL A 545 1.95 3.05 -2.45
CA VAL A 545 1.47 2.19 -3.55
C VAL A 545 2.03 2.62 -4.91
N ARG A 546 2.12 3.93 -5.19
CA ARG A 546 2.73 4.42 -6.43
C ARG A 546 4.18 3.96 -6.59
N THR A 547 4.95 4.04 -5.52
CA THR A 547 6.34 3.57 -5.50
C THR A 547 6.42 2.06 -5.68
N LEU A 548 5.53 1.30 -5.02
CA LEU A 548 5.47 -0.15 -5.19
C LEU A 548 5.16 -0.55 -6.64
N VAL A 549 4.19 0.09 -7.27
CA VAL A 549 3.87 -0.15 -8.69
C VAL A 549 5.07 0.18 -9.59
N ALA A 550 5.77 1.29 -9.33
CA ALA A 550 6.99 1.63 -10.07
C ALA A 550 8.08 0.57 -9.92
N LEU A 551 8.28 0.01 -8.71
CA LEU A 551 9.22 -1.09 -8.47
C LEU A 551 8.78 -2.40 -9.14
N ALA A 552 7.48 -2.70 -9.17
CA ALA A 552 6.95 -3.86 -9.89
C ALA A 552 7.21 -3.76 -11.40
N LEU A 553 6.96 -2.60 -11.99
CA LEU A 553 7.27 -2.31 -13.40
C LEU A 553 8.79 -2.37 -13.70
N ARG A 554 9.63 -1.96 -12.73
CA ARG A 554 11.08 -2.08 -12.82
C ARG A 554 11.51 -3.56 -12.82
N LEU A 555 10.98 -4.35 -11.88
CA LEU A 555 11.27 -5.78 -11.80
C LEU A 555 10.78 -6.53 -13.05
N SER A 556 9.62 -6.17 -13.58
CA SER A 556 9.13 -6.74 -14.83
C SER A 556 10.12 -6.56 -15.98
N ARG A 557 10.73 -5.38 -16.11
CA ARG A 557 11.78 -5.13 -17.12
C ARG A 557 13.05 -5.96 -16.89
N HIS A 558 13.36 -6.24 -15.63
CA HIS A 558 14.52 -7.06 -15.27
C HIS A 558 14.31 -8.54 -15.57
N LEU A 559 13.07 -9.04 -15.41
CA LEU A 559 12.73 -10.46 -15.63
C LEU A 559 12.47 -10.82 -17.09
N GLY A 560 12.37 -9.87 -17.99
CA GLY A 560 12.11 -10.07 -19.40
C GLY A 560 12.51 -8.96 -20.27
#